data_345f9caf79010252f50f7a1bed755b1a
#
_entry.id   345f9caf79010252f50f7a1bed755b1a
#
_cell.length_a   1.000
_cell.length_b   1.000
_cell.length_c   1.000
_cell.angle_alpha   90.00
_cell.angle_beta   90.00
_cell.angle_gamma   90.00
#
_symmetry.space_group_name_H-M   'P 1'
#
loop_
_entity.id
_entity.type
_entity.pdbx_description
1 polymer ?
#
loop_
_entity_poly.entity_id
_entity_poly.type
_entity_poly.pdbx_seq_one_letter_code
_entity_poly.pdbx_strand_id
1 'polypeptide(L)'
;MDRQDVVFNGNYLLYFDIAITEYWREIGFAYPDDVPHKFGTDIYAVKATAEYHGSAGYDDMLDVCCRVGRIGRSSMQFVLGIYRGDEHLTSGEIIYVNAEPKTRKSAPWPEALRQAVLAFERIPPDTGSGTPR
;
A
#
# COMPACT_ATOMS: atom_id res chain seq x y z
N MET A 1 -6.86 8.98 0.89
CA MET A 1 -6.39 8.04 1.91
C MET A 1 -7.52 7.10 2.28
N ASP A 2 -7.25 5.83 2.22
CA ASP A 2 -8.23 4.81 2.61
C ASP A 2 -8.11 4.51 4.10
N ARG A 3 -9.25 4.24 4.76
CA ARG A 3 -9.30 4.07 6.19
C ARG A 3 -10.25 2.94 6.56
N GLN A 4 -9.80 2.04 7.40
CA GLN A 4 -10.59 0.92 7.88
C GLN A 4 -10.56 0.84 9.40
N ASP A 5 -11.69 0.48 9.98
CA ASP A 5 -11.79 0.23 11.41
C ASP A 5 -11.63 -1.26 11.67
N VAL A 6 -10.74 -1.61 12.56
CA VAL A 6 -10.49 -3.00 12.92
C VAL A 6 -10.37 -3.15 14.42
N VAL A 7 -10.69 -4.35 14.92
CA VAL A 7 -10.48 -4.69 16.33
C VAL A 7 -9.08 -5.30 16.46
N PHE A 8 -8.32 -4.82 17.43
CA PHE A 8 -6.95 -5.29 17.66
C PHE A 8 -6.90 -6.79 17.95
N ASN A 9 -6.05 -7.51 17.26
CA ASN A 9 -5.78 -8.93 17.52
C ASN A 9 -4.29 -9.26 17.57
N GLY A 10 -3.43 -8.24 17.64
CA GLY A 10 -1.99 -8.42 17.81
C GLY A 10 -1.18 -8.55 16.54
N ASN A 11 -1.79 -8.45 15.36
CA ASN A 11 -1.08 -8.63 14.10
C ASN A 11 -1.17 -7.40 13.19
N TYR A 12 -0.24 -6.47 13.35
CA TYR A 12 -0.21 -5.22 12.58
C TYR A 12 0.04 -5.45 11.09
N LEU A 13 0.86 -6.45 10.73
CA LEU A 13 1.14 -6.73 9.33
C LEU A 13 -0.11 -7.23 8.60
N LEU A 14 -0.94 -7.99 9.29
CA LEU A 14 -2.22 -8.43 8.73
C LEU A 14 -3.13 -7.22 8.46
N TYR A 15 -3.17 -6.26 9.35
CA TYR A 15 -3.96 -5.04 9.15
C TYR A 15 -3.46 -4.23 7.96
N PHE A 16 -2.15 -4.14 7.80
CA PHE A 16 -1.56 -3.46 6.64
C PHE A 16 -1.95 -4.17 5.34
N ASP A 17 -1.88 -5.50 5.34
CA ASP A 17 -2.25 -6.28 4.16
C ASP A 17 -3.72 -6.08 3.78
N ILE A 18 -4.61 -6.10 4.76
CA ILE A 18 -6.03 -5.85 4.54
C ILE A 18 -6.25 -4.45 3.95
N ALA A 19 -5.60 -3.44 4.51
CA ALA A 19 -5.74 -2.06 4.06
C ALA A 19 -5.24 -1.89 2.62
N ILE A 20 -4.13 -2.51 2.28
CA ILE A 20 -3.59 -2.46 0.92
C ILE A 20 -4.49 -3.18 -0.06
N THR A 21 -5.04 -4.33 0.32
CA THR A 21 -5.97 -5.09 -0.52
C THR A 21 -7.22 -4.24 -0.82
N GLU A 22 -7.76 -3.55 0.18
CA GLU A 22 -8.89 -2.66 -0.01
C GLU A 22 -8.52 -1.46 -0.87
N TYR A 23 -7.31 -0.93 -0.72
CA TYR A 23 -6.84 0.15 -1.57
C TYR A 23 -6.88 -0.25 -3.06
N TRP A 24 -6.34 -1.43 -3.40
CA TRP A 24 -6.37 -1.93 -4.77
C TRP A 24 -7.80 -2.05 -5.29
N ARG A 25 -8.70 -2.54 -4.46
CA ARG A 25 -10.11 -2.67 -4.84
C ARG A 25 -10.75 -1.30 -5.10
N GLU A 26 -10.45 -0.32 -4.26
CA GLU A 26 -11.01 1.02 -4.38
C GLU A 26 -10.60 1.71 -5.67
N ILE A 27 -9.40 1.49 -6.16
CA ILE A 27 -8.94 2.09 -7.41
C ILE A 27 -9.31 1.24 -8.64
N GLY A 28 -10.01 0.12 -8.44
CA GLY A 28 -10.55 -0.68 -9.53
C GLY A 28 -9.69 -1.88 -9.94
N PHE A 29 -8.74 -2.29 -9.13
CA PHE A 29 -7.86 -3.42 -9.42
C PHE A 29 -7.88 -4.40 -8.25
N ALA A 30 -8.47 -5.57 -8.42
CA ALA A 30 -8.46 -6.58 -7.36
C ALA A 30 -7.08 -7.21 -7.25
N TYR A 31 -6.45 -7.02 -6.11
CA TYR A 31 -5.16 -7.63 -5.80
C TYR A 31 -5.38 -9.05 -5.25
N PRO A 32 -4.55 -10.01 -5.63
CA PRO A 32 -3.38 -9.90 -6.50
C PRO A 32 -3.65 -10.21 -7.98
N ASP A 33 -4.87 -10.54 -8.35
CA ASP A 33 -5.16 -11.22 -9.62
C ASP A 33 -5.25 -10.27 -10.82
N ASP A 34 -5.79 -9.06 -10.61
CA ASP A 34 -6.10 -8.18 -11.74
C ASP A 34 -4.85 -7.75 -12.52
N VAL A 35 -3.74 -7.46 -11.84
CA VAL A 35 -2.54 -6.98 -12.52
C VAL A 35 -1.95 -8.05 -13.43
N PRO A 36 -1.72 -9.31 -12.98
CA PRO A 36 -1.23 -10.34 -13.89
C PRO A 36 -2.16 -10.63 -15.05
N HIS A 37 -3.47 -10.68 -14.79
CA HIS A 37 -4.46 -11.01 -15.82
C HIS A 37 -4.59 -9.91 -16.87
N LYS A 38 -4.60 -8.65 -16.43
CA LYS A 38 -4.82 -7.52 -17.34
C LYS A 38 -3.55 -7.03 -18.02
N PHE A 39 -2.40 -7.14 -17.37
CA PHE A 39 -1.17 -6.49 -17.84
C PHE A 39 0.00 -7.45 -18.03
N GLY A 40 -0.12 -8.70 -17.61
CA GLY A 40 0.94 -9.70 -17.78
C GLY A 40 2.14 -9.52 -16.86
N THR A 41 2.07 -8.64 -15.86
CA THR A 41 3.12 -8.42 -14.86
C THR A 41 2.60 -8.77 -13.48
N ASP A 42 3.48 -8.82 -12.50
CA ASP A 42 3.08 -9.12 -11.13
C ASP A 42 3.75 -8.13 -10.17
N ILE A 43 3.23 -8.08 -8.95
CA ILE A 43 3.65 -7.11 -7.95
C ILE A 43 4.32 -7.86 -6.82
N TYR A 44 5.53 -7.42 -6.45
CA TYR A 44 6.33 -8.04 -5.40
C TYR A 44 6.66 -7.03 -4.32
N ALA A 45 6.46 -7.41 -3.05
CA ALA A 45 6.89 -6.61 -1.92
C ALA A 45 8.41 -6.77 -1.77
N VAL A 46 9.12 -5.64 -1.76
CA VAL A 46 10.58 -5.64 -1.63
C VAL A 46 11.05 -5.06 -0.31
N LYS A 47 10.16 -4.37 0.40
CA LYS A 47 10.49 -3.80 1.70
C LYS A 47 9.21 -3.64 2.52
N ALA A 48 9.28 -3.95 3.80
CA ALA A 48 8.20 -3.69 4.74
C ALA A 48 8.82 -3.28 6.07
N THR A 49 8.36 -2.14 6.61
CA THR A 49 8.81 -1.65 7.91
C THR A 49 7.62 -1.27 8.75
N ALA A 50 7.79 -1.35 10.06
CA ALA A 50 6.79 -0.89 11.02
C ALA A 50 7.50 -0.28 12.22
N GLU A 51 7.03 0.88 12.67
CA GLU A 51 7.49 1.53 13.88
C GLU A 51 6.35 1.59 14.87
N TYR A 52 6.59 1.15 16.09
CA TYR A 52 5.59 1.10 17.14
C TYR A 52 5.79 2.30 18.06
N HIS A 53 4.74 3.12 18.18
CA HIS A 53 4.76 4.35 18.99
C HIS A 53 3.95 4.20 20.27
N GLY A 54 3.07 3.21 20.31
CA GLY A 54 2.23 2.93 21.46
C GLY A 54 1.70 1.52 21.39
N SER A 55 1.02 1.08 22.44
CA SER A 55 0.46 -0.25 22.52
C SER A 55 -1.05 -0.20 22.39
N ALA A 56 -1.61 -1.08 21.57
CA ALA A 56 -3.04 -1.30 21.54
C ALA A 56 -3.44 -2.25 22.67
N GLY A 57 -4.57 -1.96 23.31
CA GLY A 57 -5.14 -2.84 24.28
C GLY A 57 -5.99 -3.92 23.65
N TYR A 58 -6.26 -4.96 24.41
CA TYR A 58 -7.19 -6.00 23.98
C TYR A 58 -8.58 -5.37 23.76
N ASP A 59 -9.23 -5.75 22.70
CA ASP A 59 -10.54 -5.22 22.30
C ASP A 59 -10.56 -3.74 21.87
N ASP A 60 -9.41 -3.12 21.67
CA ASP A 60 -9.39 -1.77 21.11
C ASP A 60 -9.92 -1.74 19.69
N MET A 61 -10.71 -0.72 19.37
CA MET A 61 -11.11 -0.44 18.00
C MET A 61 -10.06 0.47 17.38
N LEU A 62 -9.47 0.02 16.27
CA LEU A 62 -8.37 0.71 15.63
C LEU A 62 -8.76 1.17 14.23
N ASP A 63 -8.22 2.32 13.85
CA ASP A 63 -8.32 2.83 12.47
C ASP A 63 -7.02 2.51 11.75
N VAL A 64 -7.11 1.83 10.62
CA VAL A 64 -5.96 1.57 9.75
C VAL A 64 -6.08 2.47 8.53
N CYS A 65 -5.06 3.30 8.34
CA CYS A 65 -5.00 4.25 7.23
C CYS A 65 -3.94 3.80 6.24
N CYS A 66 -4.24 3.98 4.95
CA CYS A 66 -3.35 3.57 3.87
C CYS A 66 -3.40 4.60 2.75
N ARG A 67 -2.23 5.00 2.26
CA ARG A 67 -2.14 5.85 1.08
C ARG A 67 -0.89 5.51 0.30
N VAL A 68 -0.87 5.87 -0.98
CA VAL A 68 0.35 5.83 -1.78
C VAL A 68 1.06 7.15 -1.59
N GLY A 69 2.24 7.11 -0.97
CA GLY A 69 3.07 8.29 -0.75
C GLY A 69 4.02 8.57 -1.89
N ARG A 70 4.33 7.55 -2.68
CA ARG A 70 5.28 7.66 -3.79
C ARG A 70 4.96 6.64 -4.85
N ILE A 71 5.02 7.03 -6.12
CA ILE A 71 4.91 6.13 -7.25
C ILE A 71 6.01 6.46 -8.25
N GLY A 72 6.92 5.52 -8.46
CA GLY A 72 7.99 5.64 -9.44
C GLY A 72 7.64 4.94 -10.73
N ARG A 73 8.66 4.66 -11.54
CA ARG A 73 8.47 3.96 -12.81
C ARG A 73 7.91 2.54 -12.60
N SER A 74 8.50 1.81 -11.66
CA SER A 74 8.14 0.41 -11.39
C SER A 74 7.91 0.14 -9.91
N SER A 75 8.04 1.14 -9.05
CA SER A 75 7.88 0.98 -7.61
C SER A 75 6.74 1.83 -7.08
N MET A 76 6.17 1.40 -5.96
CA MET A 76 5.08 2.10 -5.30
C MET A 76 5.25 1.95 -3.80
N GLN A 77 5.21 3.08 -3.10
CA GLN A 77 5.31 3.10 -1.65
C GLN A 77 3.95 3.32 -1.03
N PHE A 78 3.51 2.35 -0.24
CA PHE A 78 2.34 2.50 0.61
C PHE A 78 2.79 3.02 1.97
N VAL A 79 2.14 4.08 2.43
CA VAL A 79 2.33 4.63 3.76
C VAL A 79 1.12 4.23 4.57
N LEU A 80 1.36 3.60 5.71
CA LEU A 80 0.31 3.06 6.54
C LEU A 80 0.42 3.59 7.96
N GLY A 81 -0.72 3.68 8.63
CA GLY A 81 -0.77 4.10 10.01
C GLY A 81 -1.90 3.39 10.74
N ILE A 82 -1.69 3.10 12.01
CA ILE A 82 -2.71 2.54 12.88
C ILE A 82 -2.94 3.51 14.02
N TYR A 83 -4.21 3.86 14.25
CA TYR A 83 -4.62 4.86 15.22
C TYR A 83 -5.70 4.31 16.14
N ARG A 84 -5.66 4.75 17.39
CA ARG A 84 -6.75 4.58 18.33
C ARG A 84 -7.26 5.99 18.65
N GLY A 85 -8.37 6.37 18.00
CA GLY A 85 -8.80 7.76 18.04
C GLY A 85 -7.76 8.67 17.43
N ASP A 86 -7.25 9.64 18.18
CA ASP A 86 -6.21 10.55 17.72
C ASP A 86 -4.81 10.04 18.04
N GLU A 87 -4.69 8.93 18.74
CA GLU A 87 -3.41 8.38 19.14
C GLU A 87 -2.79 7.54 18.03
N HIS A 88 -1.60 7.94 17.58
CA HIS A 88 -0.86 7.23 16.54
C HIS A 88 -0.08 6.08 17.17
N LEU A 89 -0.50 4.85 16.93
CA LEU A 89 0.10 3.66 17.53
C LEU A 89 1.22 3.06 16.71
N THR A 90 1.09 3.06 15.39
CA THR A 90 2.05 2.40 14.51
C THR A 90 2.13 3.15 13.19
N SER A 91 3.36 3.30 12.69
CA SER A 91 3.62 3.74 11.31
C SER A 91 4.16 2.57 10.52
N GLY A 92 3.80 2.49 9.25
CA GLY A 92 4.31 1.45 8.38
C GLY A 92 4.61 1.95 6.99
N GLU A 93 5.50 1.22 6.33
CA GLU A 93 5.84 1.45 4.93
C GLU A 93 5.99 0.11 4.26
N ILE A 94 5.34 -0.05 3.10
CA ILE A 94 5.56 -1.22 2.26
C ILE A 94 5.85 -0.74 0.85
N ILE A 95 6.94 -1.22 0.28
CA ILE A 95 7.32 -0.88 -1.09
C ILE A 95 7.10 -2.11 -1.97
N TYR A 96 6.35 -1.91 -3.04
CA TYR A 96 6.09 -2.92 -4.06
C TYR A 96 6.81 -2.54 -5.35
N VAL A 97 7.20 -3.57 -6.10
CA VAL A 97 7.78 -3.42 -7.43
C VAL A 97 6.97 -4.23 -8.42
N ASN A 98 6.66 -3.63 -9.54
CA ASN A 98 6.04 -4.30 -10.68
C ASN A 98 7.14 -4.97 -11.50
N ALA A 99 6.98 -6.23 -11.84
CA ALA A 99 8.02 -6.99 -12.52
C ALA A 99 7.43 -8.06 -13.43
N GLU A 100 8.21 -8.47 -14.43
CA GLU A 100 7.87 -9.60 -15.26
C GLU A 100 8.05 -10.90 -14.47
N PRO A 101 7.03 -11.79 -14.42
CA PRO A 101 7.14 -13.02 -13.64
C PRO A 101 8.26 -13.94 -14.08
N LYS A 102 8.53 -14.04 -15.38
CA LYS A 102 9.52 -14.96 -15.92
C LYS A 102 10.96 -14.50 -15.70
N THR A 103 11.23 -13.23 -15.98
CA THR A 103 12.58 -12.68 -15.91
C THR A 103 12.85 -12.01 -14.58
N ARG A 104 11.83 -11.65 -13.83
CA ARG A 104 11.86 -10.86 -12.59
C ARG A 104 12.48 -9.48 -12.76
N LYS A 105 12.57 -9.01 -13.98
CA LYS A 105 13.02 -7.65 -14.25
C LYS A 105 11.90 -6.67 -13.99
N SER A 106 12.24 -5.51 -13.44
CA SER A 106 11.26 -4.47 -13.18
C SER A 106 10.59 -4.04 -14.47
N ALA A 107 9.29 -3.75 -14.38
CA ALA A 107 8.49 -3.28 -15.49
C ALA A 107 7.75 -2.03 -15.08
N PRO A 108 7.52 -1.08 -15.99
CA PRO A 108 6.79 0.12 -15.63
C PRO A 108 5.35 -0.21 -15.26
N TRP A 109 4.78 0.60 -14.35
CA TRP A 109 3.37 0.47 -14.03
C TRP A 109 2.53 0.73 -15.27
N PRO A 110 1.46 -0.06 -15.50
CA PRO A 110 0.50 0.26 -16.55
C PRO A 110 -0.05 1.67 -16.34
N GLU A 111 -0.19 2.42 -17.43
CA GLU A 111 -0.65 3.81 -17.33
C GLU A 111 -2.02 3.92 -16.67
N ALA A 112 -2.93 2.98 -16.98
CA ALA A 112 -4.25 2.96 -16.37
C ALA A 112 -4.19 2.84 -14.85
N LEU A 113 -3.28 2.01 -14.34
CA LEU A 113 -3.09 1.84 -12.89
C LEU A 113 -2.48 3.10 -12.28
N ARG A 114 -1.45 3.66 -12.93
CA ARG A 114 -0.81 4.89 -12.48
C ARG A 114 -1.80 6.03 -12.37
N GLN A 115 -2.63 6.22 -13.39
CA GLN A 115 -3.64 7.27 -13.40
C GLN A 115 -4.70 7.04 -12.33
N ALA A 116 -5.10 5.79 -12.09
CA ALA A 116 -6.05 5.47 -11.05
C ALA A 116 -5.54 5.86 -9.67
N VAL A 117 -4.26 5.60 -9.38
CA VAL A 117 -3.63 5.98 -8.11
C VAL A 117 -3.59 7.51 -7.99
N LEU A 118 -3.13 8.19 -9.02
CA LEU A 118 -3.01 9.66 -8.99
C LEU A 118 -4.37 10.34 -8.82
N ALA A 119 -5.41 9.77 -9.41
CA ALA A 119 -6.77 10.31 -9.29
C ALA A 119 -7.38 10.04 -7.92
N PHE A 120 -7.02 8.94 -7.28
CA PHE A 120 -7.58 8.55 -6.00
C PHE A 120 -6.98 9.33 -4.83
N GLU A 121 -5.68 9.62 -4.87
CA GLU A 121 -4.99 10.25 -3.75
C GLU A 121 -5.31 11.73 -3.65
N ARG A 122 -5.65 12.17 -2.44
CA ARG A 122 -5.91 13.59 -2.14
C ARG A 122 -4.63 14.39 -2.07
N ILE A 123 -3.58 13.79 -1.50
CA ILE A 123 -2.24 14.38 -1.46
C ILE A 123 -1.49 13.74 -2.61
N PRO A 124 -1.06 14.52 -3.63
CA PRO A 124 -0.38 13.93 -4.77
C PRO A 124 0.83 13.12 -4.33
N PRO A 125 0.93 11.85 -4.77
CA PRO A 125 2.13 11.06 -4.50
C PRO A 125 3.36 11.70 -5.13
N ASP A 126 4.49 11.53 -4.46
CA ASP A 126 5.78 11.88 -5.07
C ASP A 126 6.01 10.94 -6.26
N THR A 127 6.19 11.51 -7.43
CA THR A 127 6.43 10.72 -8.63
C THR A 127 7.88 10.31 -8.79
N GLY A 128 8.74 10.76 -7.88
CA GLY A 128 10.14 10.37 -7.87
C GLY A 128 10.90 10.80 -9.11
N SER A 129 10.58 11.98 -9.65
CA SER A 129 11.24 12.45 -10.86
C SER A 129 12.76 12.42 -10.66
N GLY A 130 13.45 11.71 -11.55
CA GLY A 130 14.87 11.56 -11.48
C GLY A 130 15.39 10.53 -10.49
N THR A 131 14.51 9.83 -9.77
CA THR A 131 14.92 8.82 -8.79
C THR A 131 14.25 7.50 -9.11
N PRO A 132 14.87 6.66 -9.92
CA PRO A 132 14.33 5.33 -10.22
C PRO A 132 14.39 4.44 -8.98
N ARG A 133 13.39 3.64 -8.83
CA ARG A 133 13.36 2.60 -7.80
C ARG A 133 12.87 1.33 -8.36
#